data_6ca8acb9b9d63f4e4d3203f5637a05ba
#
_entry.id   6ca8acb9b9d63f4e4d3203f5637a05ba
#
_cell.length_a   1.000
_cell.length_b   1.000
_cell.length_c   1.000
_cell.angle_alpha   90.00
_cell.angle_beta   90.00
_cell.angle_gamma   90.00
#
_symmetry.space_group_name_H-M   'P 1'
#
loop_
_entity.id
_entity.type
_entity.pdbx_description
1 polymer ?
#
loop_
_entity_poly.entity_id
_entity_poly.type
_entity_poly.pdbx_seq_one_letter_code
_entity_poly.pdbx_strand_id
1 'polypeptide(L)'
;TLFALPSAITQDFKQLFATIFSLPIAIWTSTPSFADMAMLSEDFNAEKMPGITHFYFDGEELTVKTAQKLRERFPNARIINAYGPTEATVALSAVAITDEMLATLKRLPIGYTKEDSPTFIIDEEGNKLPNGEQGEIIVSGPAVSKGYMNNPEKTAEAFFEFEGLPAYHTGDVGTMTDEGLLLYGARMDFQI
;
A
#
# COMPACT_ATOMS: atom_id res chain seq x y z
N THR A 1 7.49 -21.02 -1.58
CA THR A 1 7.56 -21.49 -2.97
C THR A 1 6.97 -20.42 -3.88
N LEU A 2 7.64 -20.10 -5.00
CA LEU A 2 7.17 -19.18 -6.01
C LEU A 2 6.57 -19.99 -7.18
N PHE A 3 5.36 -19.60 -7.60
CA PHE A 3 4.71 -20.20 -8.78
C PHE A 3 4.70 -19.19 -9.91
N ALA A 4 5.42 -19.45 -10.99
CA ALA A 4 5.38 -18.66 -12.19
C ALA A 4 4.23 -19.14 -13.10
N LEU A 5 3.32 -18.23 -13.46
CA LEU A 5 2.20 -18.55 -14.34
C LEU A 5 2.53 -18.17 -15.79
N PRO A 6 2.32 -19.07 -16.76
CA PRO A 6 2.49 -18.75 -18.19
C PRO A 6 1.53 -17.64 -18.66
N SER A 7 1.96 -16.84 -19.64
CA SER A 7 1.14 -15.75 -20.19
C SER A 7 -0.21 -16.23 -20.74
N ALA A 8 -0.27 -17.44 -21.28
CA ALA A 8 -1.53 -18.03 -21.75
C ALA A 8 -2.58 -18.18 -20.63
N ILE A 9 -2.15 -18.41 -19.39
CA ILE A 9 -3.05 -18.49 -18.22
C ILE A 9 -3.41 -17.08 -17.74
N THR A 10 -2.45 -16.14 -17.71
CA THR A 10 -2.68 -14.80 -17.18
C THR A 10 -3.55 -13.91 -18.09
N GLN A 11 -3.72 -14.27 -19.35
CA GLN A 11 -4.60 -13.58 -20.32
C GLN A 11 -6.07 -14.02 -20.23
N ASP A 12 -6.37 -15.13 -19.57
CA ASP A 12 -7.72 -15.63 -19.35
C ASP A 12 -8.03 -15.60 -17.83
N PHE A 13 -8.83 -14.61 -17.40
CA PHE A 13 -9.16 -14.42 -15.99
C PHE A 13 -9.81 -15.66 -15.35
N LYS A 14 -10.59 -16.43 -16.10
CA LYS A 14 -11.22 -17.65 -15.57
C LYS A 14 -10.17 -18.72 -15.29
N GLN A 15 -9.24 -18.92 -16.21
CA GLN A 15 -8.14 -19.86 -16.02
C GLN A 15 -7.15 -19.37 -14.94
N LEU A 16 -6.88 -18.06 -14.91
CA LEU A 16 -6.03 -17.44 -13.92
C LEU A 16 -6.52 -17.72 -12.50
N PHE A 17 -7.77 -17.36 -12.20
CA PHE A 17 -8.31 -17.55 -10.86
C PHE A 17 -8.52 -19.03 -10.51
N ALA A 18 -8.96 -19.87 -11.45
CA ALA A 18 -9.03 -21.31 -11.23
C ALA A 18 -7.65 -21.90 -10.87
N THR A 19 -6.60 -21.43 -11.54
CA THR A 19 -5.23 -21.86 -11.23
C THR A 19 -4.79 -21.35 -9.86
N ILE A 20 -4.94 -20.04 -9.60
CA ILE A 20 -4.53 -19.42 -8.32
C ILE A 20 -5.23 -20.12 -7.15
N PHE A 21 -6.53 -20.37 -7.23
CA PHE A 21 -7.29 -20.99 -6.14
C PHE A 21 -6.91 -22.46 -5.89
N SER A 22 -6.27 -23.12 -6.85
CA SER A 22 -5.73 -24.48 -6.67
C SER A 22 -4.35 -24.52 -5.98
N LEU A 23 -3.68 -23.35 -5.82
CA LEU A 23 -2.34 -23.29 -5.24
C LEU A 23 -2.39 -23.18 -3.72
N PRO A 24 -1.41 -23.76 -3.01
CA PRO A 24 -1.32 -23.69 -1.54
C PRO A 24 -0.75 -22.33 -1.11
N ILE A 25 -1.53 -21.25 -1.30
CA ILE A 25 -1.15 -19.89 -0.97
C ILE A 25 -1.33 -19.68 0.54
N ALA A 26 -0.29 -19.15 1.20
CA ALA A 26 -0.33 -18.76 2.60
C ALA A 26 -0.40 -17.23 2.76
N ILE A 27 0.25 -16.49 1.87
CA ILE A 27 0.27 -15.03 1.86
C ILE A 27 -0.19 -14.58 0.48
N TRP A 28 -1.23 -13.75 0.47
CA TRP A 28 -1.72 -13.09 -0.73
C TRP A 28 -1.18 -11.66 -0.76
N THR A 29 -0.42 -11.34 -1.79
CA THR A 29 0.08 -9.97 -2.02
C THR A 29 -0.40 -9.49 -3.38
N SER A 30 -1.14 -8.40 -3.40
CA SER A 30 -1.65 -7.78 -4.63
C SER A 30 -2.09 -6.34 -4.41
N THR A 31 -2.51 -5.65 -5.48
CA THR A 31 -3.35 -4.47 -5.34
C THR A 31 -4.75 -4.84 -4.82
N PRO A 32 -5.45 -3.94 -4.12
CA PRO A 32 -6.84 -4.14 -3.71
C PRO A 32 -7.78 -4.49 -4.87
N SER A 33 -7.63 -3.83 -6.02
CA SER A 33 -8.45 -4.10 -7.21
C SER A 33 -8.31 -5.54 -7.74
N PHE A 34 -7.12 -6.14 -7.65
CA PHE A 34 -6.94 -7.53 -8.04
C PHE A 34 -7.64 -8.50 -7.08
N ALA A 35 -7.65 -8.19 -5.79
CA ALA A 35 -8.43 -8.96 -4.82
C ALA A 35 -9.94 -8.78 -5.03
N ASP A 36 -10.40 -7.57 -5.37
CA ASP A 36 -11.81 -7.35 -5.73
C ASP A 36 -12.23 -8.19 -6.94
N MET A 37 -11.36 -8.33 -7.96
CA MET A 37 -11.60 -9.25 -9.08
C MET A 37 -11.66 -10.72 -8.64
N ALA A 38 -10.76 -11.14 -7.73
CA ALA A 38 -10.80 -12.49 -7.18
C ALA A 38 -12.10 -12.75 -6.41
N MET A 39 -12.60 -11.75 -5.69
CA MET A 39 -13.86 -11.80 -4.94
C MET A 39 -15.13 -11.83 -5.83
N LEU A 40 -15.03 -11.70 -7.16
CA LEU A 40 -16.13 -12.01 -8.07
C LEU A 40 -16.44 -13.51 -8.10
N SER A 41 -15.48 -14.35 -7.77
CA SER A 41 -15.70 -15.79 -7.56
C SER A 41 -16.10 -16.08 -6.11
N GLU A 42 -17.12 -16.90 -5.93
CA GLU A 42 -17.49 -17.39 -4.59
C GLU A 42 -16.50 -18.41 -4.03
N ASP A 43 -15.65 -19.00 -4.87
CA ASP A 43 -14.58 -19.90 -4.45
C ASP A 43 -13.41 -19.19 -3.78
N PHE A 44 -13.32 -17.86 -3.87
CA PHE A 44 -12.32 -17.07 -3.15
C PHE A 44 -12.77 -16.84 -1.70
N ASN A 45 -12.57 -17.86 -0.86
CA ASN A 45 -12.93 -17.86 0.55
C ASN A 45 -12.06 -18.83 1.36
N ALA A 46 -12.15 -18.77 2.69
CA ALA A 46 -11.34 -19.58 3.61
C ALA A 46 -11.65 -21.10 3.54
N GLU A 47 -12.82 -21.50 3.07
CA GLU A 47 -13.16 -22.92 2.89
C GLU A 47 -12.38 -23.53 1.73
N LYS A 48 -12.28 -22.81 0.61
CA LYS A 48 -11.59 -23.26 -0.60
C LYS A 48 -10.08 -22.99 -0.54
N MET A 49 -9.67 -21.95 0.17
CA MET A 49 -8.26 -21.53 0.31
C MET A 49 -7.86 -21.44 1.79
N PRO A 50 -7.94 -22.54 2.55
CA PRO A 50 -7.73 -22.53 4.00
C PRO A 50 -6.26 -22.19 4.40
N GLY A 51 -5.35 -22.22 3.46
CA GLY A 51 -3.94 -21.87 3.69
C GLY A 51 -3.68 -20.37 3.83
N ILE A 52 -4.58 -19.50 3.36
CA ILE A 52 -4.35 -18.05 3.41
C ILE A 52 -4.47 -17.55 4.85
N THR A 53 -3.35 -17.00 5.34
CA THR A 53 -3.23 -16.41 6.67
C THR A 53 -3.06 -14.90 6.65
N HIS A 54 -2.57 -14.34 5.53
CA HIS A 54 -2.29 -12.93 5.38
C HIS A 54 -2.69 -12.43 4.00
N PHE A 55 -3.32 -11.25 3.99
CA PHE A 55 -3.46 -10.39 2.82
C PHE A 55 -2.56 -9.18 3.01
N TYR A 56 -1.77 -8.86 2.01
CA TYR A 56 -0.87 -7.70 2.00
C TYR A 56 -1.19 -6.87 0.77
N PHE A 57 -1.65 -5.64 0.98
CA PHE A 57 -2.07 -4.73 -0.07
C PHE A 57 -1.17 -3.51 -0.14
N ASP A 58 -0.81 -3.13 -1.36
CA ASP A 58 -0.04 -1.94 -1.68
C ASP A 58 -0.36 -1.48 -3.11
N GLY A 59 0.02 -0.23 -3.46
CA GLY A 59 -0.08 0.33 -4.81
C GLY A 59 -1.42 0.98 -5.14
N GLU A 60 -2.48 0.73 -4.38
CA GLU A 60 -3.79 1.35 -4.53
C GLU A 60 -4.43 1.53 -3.15
N GLU A 61 -5.46 2.38 -3.06
CA GLU A 61 -6.22 2.55 -1.83
C GLU A 61 -7.00 1.28 -1.47
N LEU A 62 -6.69 0.68 -0.31
CA LEU A 62 -7.53 -0.37 0.27
C LEU A 62 -8.78 0.26 0.88
N THR A 63 -9.94 0.06 0.25
CA THR A 63 -11.20 0.59 0.78
C THR A 63 -11.70 -0.20 1.98
N VAL A 64 -12.45 0.46 2.88
CA VAL A 64 -13.13 -0.22 3.99
C VAL A 64 -14.03 -1.35 3.46
N LYS A 65 -14.75 -1.10 2.36
CA LYS A 65 -15.66 -2.08 1.74
C LYS A 65 -14.92 -3.34 1.25
N THR A 66 -13.78 -3.17 0.60
CA THR A 66 -12.94 -4.30 0.14
C THR A 66 -12.44 -5.11 1.33
N ALA A 67 -11.92 -4.42 2.35
CA ALA A 67 -11.40 -5.07 3.55
C ALA A 67 -12.50 -5.78 4.36
N GLN A 68 -13.71 -5.22 4.46
CA GLN A 68 -14.88 -5.87 5.09
C GLN A 68 -15.26 -7.17 4.37
N LYS A 69 -15.36 -7.14 3.03
CA LYS A 69 -15.65 -8.34 2.24
C LYS A 69 -14.59 -9.43 2.41
N LEU A 70 -13.30 -9.04 2.47
CA LEU A 70 -12.23 -9.98 2.73
C LEU A 70 -12.33 -10.58 4.13
N ARG A 71 -12.65 -9.77 5.14
CA ARG A 71 -12.87 -10.23 6.52
C ARG A 71 -14.01 -11.24 6.61
N GLU A 72 -15.11 -10.99 5.89
CA GLU A 72 -16.24 -11.93 5.83
C GLU A 72 -15.83 -13.28 5.20
N ARG A 73 -15.03 -13.25 4.13
CA ARG A 73 -14.61 -14.46 3.41
C ARG A 73 -13.45 -15.20 4.05
N PHE A 74 -12.58 -14.48 4.75
CA PHE A 74 -11.37 -14.99 5.41
C PHE A 74 -11.29 -14.47 6.86
N PRO A 75 -12.17 -14.92 7.75
CA PRO A 75 -12.32 -14.31 9.08
C PRO A 75 -11.05 -14.40 9.95
N ASN A 76 -10.21 -15.39 9.70
CA ASN A 76 -8.97 -15.62 10.47
C ASN A 76 -7.72 -15.04 9.82
N ALA A 77 -7.81 -14.52 8.59
CA ALA A 77 -6.66 -13.93 7.91
C ALA A 77 -6.39 -12.50 8.40
N ARG A 78 -5.12 -12.14 8.52
CA ARG A 78 -4.70 -10.76 8.75
C ARG A 78 -4.78 -9.98 7.45
N ILE A 79 -5.35 -8.79 7.49
CA ILE A 79 -5.37 -7.84 6.37
C ILE A 79 -4.37 -6.74 6.71
N ILE A 80 -3.36 -6.56 5.88
CA ILE A 80 -2.31 -5.55 6.05
C ILE A 80 -2.43 -4.57 4.91
N ASN A 81 -2.60 -3.29 5.25
CA ASN A 81 -2.53 -2.18 4.32
C ASN A 81 -1.14 -1.56 4.39
N ALA A 82 -0.47 -1.44 3.25
CA ALA A 82 0.85 -0.87 3.12
C ALA A 82 0.82 0.31 2.15
N TYR A 83 1.84 1.16 2.27
CA TYR A 83 2.01 2.31 1.41
C TYR A 83 3.50 2.57 1.18
N GLY A 84 3.80 3.00 -0.03
CA GLY A 84 5.09 3.54 -0.43
C GLY A 84 5.19 3.69 -1.94
N PRO A 85 5.87 4.74 -2.43
CA PRO A 85 6.10 4.94 -3.85
C PRO A 85 7.17 3.98 -4.36
N THR A 86 7.14 3.69 -5.65
CA THR A 86 8.17 2.89 -6.34
C THR A 86 9.57 3.48 -6.15
N GLU A 87 9.66 4.80 -6.09
CA GLU A 87 10.88 5.58 -5.91
C GLU A 87 11.54 5.38 -4.54
N ALA A 88 10.81 4.81 -3.60
CA ALA A 88 11.31 4.51 -2.26
C ALA A 88 11.07 3.05 -1.84
N THR A 89 11.23 2.11 -2.78
CA THR A 89 11.22 0.65 -2.55
C THR A 89 9.87 0.10 -2.08
N VAL A 90 8.78 0.62 -2.63
CA VAL A 90 7.40 0.12 -2.57
C VAL A 90 6.75 0.28 -1.18
N ALA A 91 7.09 -0.51 -0.17
CA ALA A 91 6.36 -0.55 1.10
C ALA A 91 7.19 0.08 2.23
N LEU A 92 6.90 1.32 2.56
CA LEU A 92 7.55 2.07 3.64
C LEU A 92 6.74 2.15 4.92
N SER A 93 5.43 2.07 4.81
CA SER A 93 4.55 1.98 5.96
C SER A 93 3.59 0.82 5.83
N ALA A 94 3.13 0.30 6.96
CA ALA A 94 2.13 -0.77 6.99
C ALA A 94 1.35 -0.76 8.30
N VAL A 95 0.10 -1.26 8.23
CA VAL A 95 -0.74 -1.48 9.41
C VAL A 95 -1.65 -2.69 9.22
N ALA A 96 -1.82 -3.48 10.27
CA ALA A 96 -2.84 -4.52 10.30
C ALA A 96 -4.21 -3.90 10.53
N ILE A 97 -5.15 -4.17 9.63
CA ILE A 97 -6.51 -3.65 9.71
C ILE A 97 -7.31 -4.45 10.73
N THR A 98 -7.82 -3.75 11.74
CA THR A 98 -8.62 -4.32 12.82
C THR A 98 -10.11 -4.22 12.53
N ASP A 99 -10.92 -5.02 13.23
CA ASP A 99 -12.38 -4.96 13.11
C ASP A 99 -12.93 -3.62 13.62
N GLU A 100 -12.26 -3.01 14.60
CA GLU A 100 -12.59 -1.66 15.06
C GLU A 100 -12.40 -0.62 13.95
N MET A 101 -11.27 -0.66 13.22
CA MET A 101 -11.03 0.22 12.07
C MET A 101 -12.10 0.04 11.00
N LEU A 102 -12.49 -1.21 10.71
CA LEU A 102 -13.53 -1.52 9.74
C LEU A 102 -14.92 -1.01 10.16
N ALA A 103 -15.18 -0.94 11.46
CA ALA A 103 -16.47 -0.47 12.00
C ALA A 103 -16.56 1.05 12.14
N THR A 104 -15.43 1.74 12.36
CA THR A 104 -15.44 3.15 12.77
C THR A 104 -14.88 4.11 11.72
N LEU A 105 -13.95 3.65 10.88
CA LEU A 105 -13.26 4.51 9.93
C LEU A 105 -13.98 4.57 8.58
N LYS A 106 -13.96 5.75 7.95
CA LYS A 106 -14.41 5.95 6.57
C LYS A 106 -13.31 5.63 5.55
N ARG A 107 -12.07 5.80 5.95
CA ARG A 107 -10.87 5.53 5.17
C ARG A 107 -9.85 4.83 6.04
N LEU A 108 -9.20 3.80 5.50
CA LEU A 108 -8.21 3.02 6.25
C LEU A 108 -6.87 3.78 6.30
N PRO A 109 -6.14 3.69 7.42
CA PRO A 109 -4.80 4.25 7.52
C PRO A 109 -3.82 3.50 6.61
N ILE A 110 -2.74 4.19 6.23
CA ILE A 110 -1.65 3.61 5.44
C ILE A 110 -0.47 3.13 6.30
N GLY A 111 -0.56 3.31 7.61
CA GLY A 111 0.25 2.59 8.59
C GLY A 111 1.34 3.37 9.29
N TYR A 112 2.17 2.61 9.98
CA TYR A 112 3.36 3.11 10.67
C TYR A 112 4.56 2.95 9.76
N THR A 113 5.42 3.97 9.73
CA THR A 113 6.61 3.97 8.86
C THR A 113 7.70 3.08 9.42
N LYS A 114 8.57 2.59 8.53
CA LYS A 114 9.77 1.86 8.94
C LYS A 114 10.71 2.76 9.73
N GLU A 115 11.38 2.18 10.70
CA GLU A 115 12.34 2.87 11.55
C GLU A 115 13.52 3.50 10.76
N ASP A 116 13.99 2.80 9.71
CA ASP A 116 15.09 3.22 8.86
C ASP A 116 14.68 4.13 7.69
N SER A 117 13.38 4.35 7.50
CA SER A 117 12.83 5.14 6.40
C SER A 117 11.76 6.11 6.92
N PRO A 118 12.17 7.13 7.70
CA PRO A 118 11.25 8.07 8.29
C PRO A 118 10.45 8.82 7.24
N THR A 119 9.20 9.08 7.56
CA THR A 119 8.25 9.81 6.73
C THR A 119 7.82 11.06 7.47
N PHE A 120 7.67 12.15 6.76
CA PHE A 120 7.29 13.45 7.33
C PHE A 120 6.13 14.04 6.56
N ILE A 121 5.42 14.96 7.21
CA ILE A 121 4.42 15.81 6.57
C ILE A 121 5.03 17.21 6.47
N ILE A 122 5.00 17.82 5.28
CA ILE A 122 5.55 19.15 5.04
C ILE A 122 4.51 20.09 4.44
N ASP A 123 4.71 21.40 4.65
CA ASP A 123 3.95 22.46 3.99
C ASP A 123 4.49 22.77 2.57
N GLU A 124 3.85 23.75 1.89
CA GLU A 124 4.26 24.19 0.55
C GLU A 124 5.66 24.86 0.52
N GLU A 125 6.14 25.37 1.67
CA GLU A 125 7.46 25.96 1.85
C GLU A 125 8.53 24.91 2.19
N GLY A 126 8.14 23.63 2.36
CA GLY A 126 9.04 22.52 2.71
C GLY A 126 9.35 22.40 4.20
N ASN A 127 8.62 23.09 5.07
CA ASN A 127 8.78 22.98 6.52
C ASN A 127 8.01 21.78 7.05
N LYS A 128 8.60 21.07 8.01
CA LYS A 128 7.95 19.96 8.69
C LYS A 128 6.76 20.45 9.50
N LEU A 129 5.58 19.87 9.27
CA LEU A 129 4.37 20.14 10.01
C LEU A 129 4.29 19.33 11.31
N PRO A 130 3.66 19.88 12.36
CA PRO A 130 3.31 19.11 13.56
C PRO A 130 2.33 17.99 13.24
N ASN A 131 2.30 16.96 14.10
CA ASN A 131 1.30 15.90 14.02
C ASN A 131 -0.11 16.47 14.08
N GLY A 132 -1.02 15.87 13.31
CA GLY A 132 -2.40 16.32 13.17
C GLY A 132 -2.62 17.36 12.04
N GLU A 133 -1.58 17.99 11.54
CA GLU A 133 -1.68 18.89 10.39
C GLU A 133 -1.56 18.16 9.06
N GLN A 134 -2.24 18.67 8.04
CA GLN A 134 -2.27 18.08 6.70
C GLN A 134 -1.25 18.78 5.79
N GLY A 135 -0.48 17.99 5.06
CA GLY A 135 0.50 18.47 4.10
C GLY A 135 0.95 17.36 3.17
N GLU A 136 2.02 17.61 2.40
CA GLU A 136 2.62 16.60 1.55
C GLU A 136 3.33 15.53 2.39
N ILE A 137 3.10 14.27 2.03
CA ILE A 137 3.87 13.14 2.55
C ILE A 137 5.21 13.11 1.84
N ILE A 138 6.31 13.27 2.57
CA ILE A 138 7.64 12.97 2.04
C ILE A 138 8.21 11.73 2.72
N VAL A 139 8.94 10.96 1.95
CA VAL A 139 9.64 9.76 2.45
C VAL A 139 11.14 10.00 2.39
N SER A 140 11.88 9.51 3.40
CA SER A 140 13.32 9.72 3.45
C SER A 140 14.06 8.46 3.89
N GLY A 141 15.39 8.49 3.75
CA GLY A 141 16.27 7.41 4.19
C GLY A 141 16.79 6.51 3.07
N PRO A 142 17.39 5.37 3.43
CA PRO A 142 18.15 4.53 2.49
C PRO A 142 17.29 3.82 1.43
N ALA A 143 15.97 3.77 1.63
CA ALA A 143 15.03 3.17 0.67
C ALA A 143 14.76 4.09 -0.54
N VAL A 144 15.08 5.39 -0.44
CA VAL A 144 14.91 6.36 -1.52
C VAL A 144 15.90 6.09 -2.65
N SER A 145 15.38 5.98 -3.87
CA SER A 145 16.20 5.72 -5.07
C SER A 145 17.09 6.92 -5.42
N LYS A 146 18.05 6.69 -6.32
CA LYS A 146 19.00 7.73 -6.73
C LYS A 146 18.45 8.72 -7.78
N GLY A 147 17.21 8.51 -8.22
CA GLY A 147 16.55 9.31 -9.23
C GLY A 147 16.11 8.51 -10.46
N TYR A 148 15.61 9.22 -11.45
CA TYR A 148 15.13 8.66 -12.71
C TYR A 148 16.26 8.51 -13.73
N MET A 149 16.31 7.34 -14.36
CA MET A 149 17.33 7.06 -15.39
C MET A 149 17.13 8.00 -16.60
N ASN A 150 18.23 8.64 -17.00
CA ASN A 150 18.26 9.59 -18.14
C ASN A 150 17.27 10.77 -18.03
N ASN A 151 16.84 11.13 -16.84
CA ASN A 151 15.94 12.24 -16.60
C ASN A 151 16.39 13.10 -15.41
N PRO A 152 17.48 13.89 -15.56
CA PRO A 152 18.02 14.69 -14.46
C PRO A 152 17.06 15.81 -14.02
N GLU A 153 16.26 16.37 -14.91
CA GLU A 153 15.30 17.43 -14.59
C GLU A 153 14.24 16.92 -13.60
N LYS A 154 13.55 15.83 -13.95
CA LYS A 154 12.58 15.23 -13.04
C LYS A 154 13.21 14.67 -11.76
N THR A 155 14.45 14.22 -11.84
CA THR A 155 15.19 13.80 -10.65
C THR A 155 15.37 14.98 -9.69
N ALA A 156 15.80 16.13 -10.19
CA ALA A 156 15.98 17.32 -9.36
C ALA A 156 14.67 17.91 -8.80
N GLU A 157 13.55 17.68 -9.48
CA GLU A 157 12.23 18.09 -9.01
C GLU A 157 11.70 17.20 -7.87
N ALA A 158 11.92 15.89 -7.95
CA ALA A 158 11.28 14.92 -7.07
C ALA A 158 12.18 14.43 -5.93
N PHE A 159 13.50 14.43 -6.12
CA PHE A 159 14.47 13.93 -5.13
C PHE A 159 15.28 15.07 -4.56
N PHE A 160 15.41 15.08 -3.24
CA PHE A 160 16.09 16.14 -2.50
C PHE A 160 16.76 15.58 -1.24
N GLU A 161 17.29 16.44 -0.40
CA GLU A 161 17.81 16.11 0.92
C GLU A 161 16.92 16.74 2.00
N PHE A 162 16.47 15.93 2.96
CA PHE A 162 15.69 16.40 4.08
C PHE A 162 16.28 15.88 5.39
N GLU A 163 16.58 16.78 6.30
CA GLU A 163 17.25 16.48 7.58
C GLU A 163 18.53 15.62 7.44
N GLY A 164 19.28 15.83 6.35
CA GLY A 164 20.53 15.11 6.07
C GLY A 164 20.36 13.71 5.47
N LEU A 165 19.15 13.35 5.06
CA LEU A 165 18.83 12.07 4.42
C LEU A 165 18.30 12.28 2.99
N PRO A 166 18.57 11.34 2.05
CA PRO A 166 17.88 11.34 0.78
C PRO A 166 16.38 11.32 0.99
N ALA A 167 15.65 12.15 0.26
CA ALA A 167 14.20 12.27 0.39
C ALA A 167 13.52 12.34 -0.99
N TYR A 168 12.24 12.03 -1.00
CA TYR A 168 11.40 12.01 -2.18
C TYR A 168 10.06 12.68 -1.92
N HIS A 169 9.66 13.59 -2.81
CA HIS A 169 8.35 14.20 -2.90
C HIS A 169 7.36 13.18 -3.46
N THR A 170 6.41 12.71 -2.65
CA THR A 170 5.46 11.69 -3.12
C THR A 170 4.33 12.27 -3.97
N GLY A 171 4.03 13.56 -3.82
CA GLY A 171 2.85 14.19 -4.36
C GLY A 171 1.54 13.75 -3.68
N ASP A 172 1.64 12.99 -2.61
CA ASP A 172 0.49 12.54 -1.81
C ASP A 172 0.31 13.44 -0.59
N VAL A 173 -0.93 13.78 -0.30
CA VAL A 173 -1.32 14.53 0.89
C VAL A 173 -1.70 13.58 2.00
N GLY A 174 -1.24 13.85 3.21
CA GLY A 174 -1.57 13.03 4.37
C GLY A 174 -1.46 13.80 5.68
N THR A 175 -1.66 13.05 6.76
CA THR A 175 -1.55 13.53 8.14
C THR A 175 -0.92 12.45 8.99
N MET A 176 -0.07 12.80 9.92
CA MET A 176 0.49 11.88 10.90
C MET A 176 -0.17 12.13 12.26
N THR A 177 -0.66 11.08 12.91
CA THR A 177 -1.21 11.19 14.28
C THR A 177 -0.09 11.30 15.31
N ASP A 178 -0.44 11.66 16.55
CA ASP A 178 0.52 11.73 17.67
C ASP A 178 1.18 10.38 17.98
N GLU A 179 0.49 9.27 17.66
CA GLU A 179 1.01 7.90 17.78
C GLU A 179 1.88 7.48 16.59
N GLY A 180 2.08 8.36 15.60
CA GLY A 180 2.87 8.08 14.39
C GLY A 180 2.15 7.29 13.31
N LEU A 181 0.81 7.18 13.40
CA LEU A 181 0.00 6.53 12.36
C LEU A 181 -0.20 7.48 11.18
N LEU A 182 0.17 7.05 9.99
CA LEU A 182 0.04 7.82 8.75
C LEU A 182 -1.35 7.59 8.14
N LEU A 183 -2.02 8.71 7.85
CA LEU A 183 -3.33 8.76 7.22
C LEU A 183 -3.20 9.39 5.84
N TYR A 184 -3.75 8.73 4.83
CA TYR A 184 -3.75 9.23 3.47
C TYR A 184 -4.95 10.18 3.22
N GLY A 185 -4.68 11.34 2.66
CA GLY A 185 -5.70 12.34 2.33
C GLY A 185 -6.13 12.30 0.86
N ALA A 186 -5.25 12.71 -0.01
CA ALA A 186 -5.50 12.81 -1.45
C ALA A 186 -4.16 12.82 -2.21
N ARG A 187 -4.24 12.85 -3.54
CA ARG A 187 -3.08 13.15 -4.38
C ARG A 187 -3.09 14.63 -4.78
N MET A 188 -1.91 15.26 -4.85
CA MET A 188 -1.78 16.68 -5.23
C MET A 188 -1.97 16.88 -6.73
N ASP A 189 -1.59 15.89 -7.53
CA ASP A 189 -1.70 15.90 -8.98
C ASP A 189 -2.67 14.82 -9.49
N PHE A 190 -3.19 15.04 -10.71
CA PHE A 190 -4.02 14.06 -11.41
C PHE A 190 -3.13 13.02 -12.12
N GLN A 191 -2.40 12.20 -11.39
CA GLN A 191 -1.86 10.98 -12.00
C GLN A 191 -2.99 9.97 -12.20
N ILE A 192 -3.24 9.64 -13.47
CA ILE A 192 -4.17 8.58 -13.89
C ILE A 192 -3.41 7.26 -13.94
#